data_abc585d241db3fd342d86b96b0ceea50
#
_entry.id   abc585d241db3fd342d86b96b0ceea50
#
_cell.length_a   1.000
_cell.length_b   1.000
_cell.length_c   1.000
_cell.angle_alpha   90.00
_cell.angle_beta   90.00
_cell.angle_gamma   90.00
#
_symmetry.space_group_name_H-M   'P 1'
#
loop_
_entity.id
_entity.type
_entity.pdbx_description
1 polymer ?
#
loop_
_entity_poly.entity_id
_entity_poly.type
_entity_poly.pdbx_seq_one_letter_code
_entity_poly.pdbx_strand_id
1 'polypeptide(L)'
;MPRPKQPQSYYDDIKDKFQEERNVRLLYRPPGTDQSTSEFSGDLAKYAVDPYAEEVPSRESITDKVEVLFIGGGFSALLTSARLRERGIESIRIVERGSDVGGTWYWNRYPGAACDVVSYDYLPLLDELDYVPVNHYSRGPEIFAHCQAIADKYNLYELSVFNTTVTETRWDDTDQLWHVSTDRGDVMRAQFVICANGTLAKPKLSTISGMTSFSGHSFHTSRWDYDYTGKNLEHLKDKVVGIIGTGASAVQIVPELAKTAKEVYVFQRTPSSIDIRDDWPTDPNWARKLEPGWQSKRRSKLFAAVENSLEKRAAKGAVSPEDKLKKQENANIDYMMRIHRRIDEIVDDQTTADALKPWYMFMCKRPCFHNEYLPSFNLPNVHLVNTEGEGITEISPKGPVFKGHEYELDLLIYATGFEVQQTGIYNDIVGQRGVNLQDKYSDGIRTLLGIHTAGFPNLFIMGGYQASFQFNLTEMLQTQGDHIAECIDHVRSNGHHTLDVTDEAEEWWVQEVIKHRGKTNRSEECTPGYYNFEGNEQRRQDGNYNGGFRQYFESQGEVREKMEENFHLAPKQS
;
A
#
# COMPACT_ATOMS: atom_id res chain seq x y z
N MET A 1 21.55 -30.30 -7.11
CA MET A 1 22.97 -29.97 -7.01
C MET A 1 23.11 -28.48 -6.85
N PRO A 2 23.99 -27.95 -6.00
CA PRO A 2 24.27 -26.52 -5.98
C PRO A 2 24.82 -26.10 -7.33
N ARG A 3 24.29 -25.02 -7.92
CA ARG A 3 24.75 -24.51 -9.22
C ARG A 3 26.22 -24.07 -9.12
N PRO A 4 27.02 -24.24 -10.18
CA PRO A 4 28.36 -23.67 -10.20
C PRO A 4 28.30 -22.17 -10.00
N LYS A 5 29.20 -21.61 -9.19
CA LYS A 5 29.30 -20.16 -8.99
C LYS A 5 29.67 -19.53 -10.32
N GLN A 6 28.89 -18.55 -10.74
CA GLN A 6 29.19 -17.75 -11.92
C GLN A 6 30.44 -16.89 -11.71
N PRO A 7 31.24 -16.63 -12.75
CA PRO A 7 32.36 -15.70 -12.68
C PRO A 7 31.85 -14.27 -12.45
N GLN A 8 32.69 -13.39 -11.88
CA GLN A 8 32.30 -12.02 -11.61
C GLN A 8 31.92 -11.25 -12.88
N SER A 9 32.59 -11.47 -14.00
CA SER A 9 32.26 -10.86 -15.28
C SER A 9 30.81 -11.10 -15.71
N TYR A 10 30.24 -12.26 -15.43
CA TYR A 10 28.81 -12.53 -15.68
C TYR A 10 27.87 -11.56 -14.95
N TYR A 11 28.18 -11.27 -13.69
CA TYR A 11 27.37 -10.33 -12.89
C TYR A 11 27.57 -8.88 -13.37
N ASP A 12 28.78 -8.53 -13.77
CA ASP A 12 29.12 -7.21 -14.27
C ASP A 12 28.39 -6.94 -15.62
N ASP A 13 28.39 -7.91 -16.55
CA ASP A 13 27.68 -7.82 -17.84
C ASP A 13 26.15 -7.63 -17.64
N ILE A 14 25.56 -8.30 -16.66
CA ILE A 14 24.13 -8.15 -16.37
C ILE A 14 23.83 -6.80 -15.74
N LYS A 15 24.71 -6.29 -14.87
CA LYS A 15 24.58 -4.94 -14.31
C LYS A 15 24.62 -3.87 -15.40
N ASP A 16 25.55 -4.01 -16.33
CA ASP A 16 25.64 -3.10 -17.48
C ASP A 16 24.34 -3.13 -18.29
N LYS A 17 23.77 -4.32 -18.53
CA LYS A 17 22.47 -4.44 -19.19
C LYS A 17 21.33 -3.80 -18.40
N PHE A 18 21.29 -3.94 -17.07
CA PHE A 18 20.30 -3.26 -16.24
C PHE A 18 20.42 -1.74 -16.36
N GLN A 19 21.66 -1.24 -16.42
CA GLN A 19 21.92 0.19 -16.55
C GLN A 19 21.54 0.73 -17.95
N GLU A 20 21.82 0.00 -19.01
CA GLU A 20 21.38 0.33 -20.37
C GLU A 20 19.86 0.46 -20.45
N GLU A 21 19.14 -0.56 -19.97
CA GLU A 21 17.67 -0.59 -19.96
C GLU A 21 17.06 0.52 -19.10
N ARG A 22 17.70 0.84 -17.96
CA ARG A 22 17.33 1.97 -17.13
C ARG A 22 17.48 3.27 -17.93
N ASN A 23 18.61 3.48 -18.58
CA ASN A 23 18.90 4.69 -19.32
C ASN A 23 17.92 4.91 -20.47
N VAL A 24 17.56 3.85 -21.21
CA VAL A 24 16.52 3.91 -22.25
C VAL A 24 15.20 4.40 -21.67
N ARG A 25 14.76 3.86 -20.53
CA ARG A 25 13.50 4.26 -19.92
C ARG A 25 13.52 5.69 -19.37
N LEU A 26 14.68 6.16 -18.90
CA LEU A 26 14.85 7.54 -18.43
C LEU A 26 14.80 8.58 -19.54
N LEU A 27 15.03 8.21 -20.82
CA LEU A 27 14.83 9.11 -21.96
C LEU A 27 13.36 9.53 -22.07
N TYR A 28 12.44 8.62 -21.76
CA TYR A 28 10.99 8.88 -21.83
C TYR A 28 10.40 9.39 -20.50
N ARG A 29 11.05 9.07 -19.39
CA ARG A 29 10.60 9.47 -18.04
C ARG A 29 11.78 9.90 -17.18
N PRO A 30 12.27 11.13 -17.35
CA PRO A 30 13.29 11.68 -16.47
C PRO A 30 12.79 11.75 -15.01
N PRO A 31 13.69 11.65 -14.01
CA PRO A 31 13.34 11.87 -12.61
C PRO A 31 12.66 13.24 -12.41
N GLY A 32 11.66 13.30 -11.54
CA GLY A 32 10.93 14.54 -11.23
C GLY A 32 9.93 14.98 -12.29
N THR A 33 9.76 14.25 -13.40
CA THR A 33 8.67 14.49 -14.35
C THR A 33 7.44 13.70 -13.97
N ASP A 34 6.39 14.40 -13.54
CA ASP A 34 5.10 13.77 -13.28
C ASP A 34 4.35 13.54 -14.61
N GLN A 35 4.19 12.26 -14.95
CA GLN A 35 3.41 11.80 -16.11
C GLN A 35 2.07 11.21 -15.68
N SER A 36 1.55 11.65 -14.54
CA SER A 36 0.32 11.12 -13.99
C SER A 36 -0.45 12.20 -13.23
N THR A 37 -1.75 11.99 -13.12
CA THR A 37 -2.62 12.79 -12.29
C THR A 37 -3.41 11.93 -11.32
N SER A 38 -3.61 12.45 -10.14
CA SER A 38 -4.52 11.92 -9.14
C SER A 38 -5.60 12.93 -8.77
N GLU A 39 -5.65 14.06 -9.47
CA GLU A 39 -6.71 15.07 -9.37
C GLU A 39 -7.74 14.82 -10.47
N PHE A 40 -8.96 14.51 -10.07
CA PHE A 40 -10.04 14.12 -10.96
C PHE A 40 -11.13 15.17 -10.95
N SER A 41 -11.10 16.04 -11.95
CA SER A 41 -12.12 17.07 -12.20
C SER A 41 -12.60 17.02 -13.66
N GLY A 42 -13.72 17.64 -13.96
CA GLY A 42 -14.29 17.63 -15.30
C GLY A 42 -14.54 16.19 -15.79
N ASP A 43 -14.08 15.87 -16.99
CA ASP A 43 -14.27 14.56 -17.62
C ASP A 43 -13.56 13.39 -16.87
N LEU A 44 -12.60 13.72 -16.02
CA LEU A 44 -11.89 12.73 -15.19
C LEU A 44 -12.61 12.44 -13.87
N ALA A 45 -13.65 13.19 -13.50
CA ALA A 45 -14.37 13.00 -12.24
C ALA A 45 -14.95 11.58 -12.09
N LYS A 46 -15.30 10.92 -13.20
CA LYS A 46 -15.77 9.52 -13.21
C LYS A 46 -14.82 8.53 -12.54
N TYR A 47 -13.51 8.79 -12.53
CA TYR A 47 -12.50 7.92 -11.90
C TYR A 47 -12.42 8.11 -10.38
N ALA A 48 -13.03 9.16 -9.83
CA ALA A 48 -13.14 9.39 -8.39
C ALA A 48 -14.40 8.77 -7.79
N VAL A 49 -15.45 8.57 -8.59
CA VAL A 49 -16.74 8.04 -8.13
C VAL A 49 -16.58 6.64 -7.55
N ASP A 50 -17.34 6.35 -6.50
CA ASP A 50 -17.45 5.02 -5.93
C ASP A 50 -18.45 4.18 -6.72
N PRO A 51 -18.01 3.17 -7.49
CA PRO A 51 -18.92 2.35 -8.30
C PRO A 51 -19.68 1.32 -7.46
N TYR A 52 -19.36 1.19 -6.18
CA TYR A 52 -19.98 0.23 -5.28
C TYR A 52 -21.01 0.87 -4.35
N ALA A 53 -21.07 2.20 -4.34
CA ALA A 53 -22.11 2.93 -3.63
C ALA A 53 -23.42 2.77 -4.39
N GLU A 54 -24.45 2.24 -3.71
CA GLU A 54 -25.80 2.27 -4.23
C GLU A 54 -26.29 3.74 -4.25
N GLU A 55 -27.32 4.09 -3.57
CA GLU A 55 -27.75 5.46 -3.41
C GLU A 55 -27.16 6.05 -2.13
N VAL A 56 -26.42 7.19 -2.23
CA VAL A 56 -25.88 7.85 -1.04
C VAL A 56 -27.02 8.52 -0.27
N PRO A 57 -27.42 8.03 0.91
CA PRO A 57 -28.54 8.59 1.64
C PRO A 57 -28.34 10.06 2.00
N SER A 58 -29.36 10.89 1.79
CA SER A 58 -29.37 12.24 2.36
C SER A 58 -29.45 12.14 3.88
N ARG A 59 -28.63 12.91 4.59
CA ARG A 59 -28.65 13.04 6.04
C ARG A 59 -28.38 14.46 6.47
N GLU A 60 -28.76 14.80 7.68
CA GLU A 60 -28.35 16.05 8.30
C GLU A 60 -26.86 16.04 8.66
N SER A 61 -26.28 17.24 8.76
CA SER A 61 -24.89 17.41 9.17
C SER A 61 -24.68 16.97 10.62
N ILE A 62 -23.59 16.25 10.87
CA ILE A 62 -23.20 15.77 12.20
C ILE A 62 -22.35 16.83 12.89
N THR A 63 -22.73 17.18 14.12
CA THR A 63 -22.02 18.17 14.96
C THR A 63 -21.73 17.63 16.35
N ASP A 64 -21.49 16.34 16.46
CA ASP A 64 -21.25 15.65 17.72
C ASP A 64 -19.82 15.89 18.27
N LYS A 65 -19.64 15.39 19.51
CA LYS A 65 -18.33 15.31 20.15
C LYS A 65 -18.05 13.88 20.54
N VAL A 66 -16.90 13.38 20.13
CA VAL A 66 -16.43 12.02 20.45
C VAL A 66 -15.07 12.06 21.15
N GLU A 67 -14.68 10.97 21.77
CA GLU A 67 -13.35 10.84 22.35
C GLU A 67 -12.30 10.59 21.27
N VAL A 68 -12.55 9.63 20.35
CA VAL A 68 -11.62 9.25 19.29
C VAL A 68 -12.31 9.31 17.92
N LEU A 69 -11.69 9.99 16.96
CA LEU A 69 -12.15 10.04 15.58
C LEU A 69 -11.08 9.45 14.64
N PHE A 70 -11.51 8.54 13.79
CA PHE A 70 -10.67 7.95 12.74
C PHE A 70 -10.98 8.57 11.37
N ILE A 71 -9.93 8.89 10.61
CA ILE A 71 -10.04 9.29 9.21
C ILE A 71 -9.67 8.07 8.35
N GLY A 72 -10.69 7.40 7.81
CA GLY A 72 -10.59 6.15 7.06
C GLY A 72 -11.04 4.92 7.83
N GLY A 73 -11.68 3.96 7.14
CA GLY A 73 -12.28 2.72 7.67
C GLY A 73 -11.57 1.42 7.25
N GLY A 74 -10.26 1.49 6.92
CA GLY A 74 -9.45 0.32 6.58
C GLY A 74 -8.91 -0.43 7.80
N PHE A 75 -7.98 -1.39 7.59
CA PHE A 75 -7.39 -2.18 8.68
C PHE A 75 -6.81 -1.33 9.81
N SER A 76 -6.23 -0.15 9.52
CA SER A 76 -5.72 0.75 10.58
C SER A 76 -6.81 1.11 11.59
N ALA A 77 -7.96 1.57 11.10
CA ALA A 77 -9.09 1.94 11.95
C ALA A 77 -9.71 0.72 12.64
N LEU A 78 -9.93 -0.37 11.89
CA LEU A 78 -10.56 -1.59 12.43
C LEU A 78 -9.74 -2.18 13.59
N LEU A 79 -8.42 -2.30 13.42
CA LEU A 79 -7.53 -2.87 14.43
C LEU A 79 -7.41 -1.98 15.67
N THR A 80 -7.20 -0.68 15.46
CA THR A 80 -7.07 0.25 16.57
C THR A 80 -8.39 0.41 17.33
N SER A 81 -9.52 0.49 16.63
CA SER A 81 -10.85 0.52 17.24
C SER A 81 -11.12 -0.73 18.07
N ALA A 82 -10.73 -1.93 17.58
CA ALA A 82 -10.86 -3.16 18.35
C ALA A 82 -10.10 -3.06 19.69
N ARG A 83 -8.85 -2.58 19.67
CA ARG A 83 -8.04 -2.39 20.89
C ARG A 83 -8.59 -1.33 21.84
N LEU A 84 -9.17 -0.26 21.31
CA LEU A 84 -9.85 0.76 22.11
C LEU A 84 -11.11 0.20 22.78
N ARG A 85 -11.93 -0.54 22.05
CA ARG A 85 -13.14 -1.21 22.57
C ARG A 85 -12.80 -2.19 23.70
N GLU A 86 -11.73 -2.98 23.55
CA GLU A 86 -11.24 -3.90 24.59
C GLU A 86 -10.82 -3.17 25.88
N ARG A 87 -10.43 -1.89 25.79
CA ARG A 87 -10.10 -1.01 26.93
C ARG A 87 -11.29 -0.19 27.44
N GLY A 88 -12.51 -0.45 26.95
CA GLY A 88 -13.72 0.26 27.37
C GLY A 88 -13.83 1.69 26.84
N ILE A 89 -13.14 2.00 25.73
CA ILE A 89 -13.29 3.28 25.02
C ILE A 89 -14.38 3.08 23.96
N GLU A 90 -15.54 3.70 24.22
CA GLU A 90 -16.76 3.50 23.43
C GLU A 90 -17.10 4.69 22.54
N SER A 91 -16.65 5.89 22.91
CA SER A 91 -16.94 7.13 22.19
C SER A 91 -16.00 7.28 20.99
N ILE A 92 -16.29 6.52 19.93
CA ILE A 92 -15.49 6.42 18.71
C ILE A 92 -16.35 6.88 17.52
N ARG A 93 -15.70 7.54 16.54
CA ARG A 93 -16.26 7.86 15.22
C ARG A 93 -15.28 7.44 14.14
N ILE A 94 -15.76 6.69 13.14
CA ILE A 94 -14.97 6.34 11.94
C ILE A 94 -15.60 7.09 10.75
N VAL A 95 -14.82 7.93 10.07
CA VAL A 95 -15.26 8.65 8.87
C VAL A 95 -14.62 7.99 7.65
N GLU A 96 -15.43 7.36 6.81
CA GLU A 96 -14.98 6.61 5.64
C GLU A 96 -15.60 7.17 4.35
N ARG A 97 -14.75 7.38 3.35
CA ARG A 97 -15.17 7.87 2.03
C ARG A 97 -15.94 6.83 1.23
N GLY A 98 -15.62 5.55 1.40
CA GLY A 98 -16.36 4.44 0.76
C GLY A 98 -17.70 4.17 1.43
N SER A 99 -18.49 3.31 0.81
CA SER A 99 -19.81 2.89 1.33
C SER A 99 -19.70 1.80 2.41
N ASP A 100 -18.50 1.28 2.68
CA ASP A 100 -18.28 0.21 3.65
C ASP A 100 -16.84 0.28 4.19
N VAL A 101 -16.57 -0.45 5.25
CA VAL A 101 -15.24 -0.68 5.81
C VAL A 101 -14.35 -1.46 4.83
N GLY A 102 -13.05 -1.56 5.14
CA GLY A 102 -12.13 -2.43 4.40
C GLY A 102 -11.04 -1.70 3.63
N GLY A 103 -11.16 -0.39 3.40
CA GLY A 103 -10.13 0.43 2.77
C GLY A 103 -9.61 -0.16 1.45
N THR A 104 -8.35 -0.60 1.42
CA THR A 104 -7.75 -1.21 0.21
C THR A 104 -8.60 -2.35 -0.36
N TRP A 105 -9.23 -3.18 0.46
CA TRP A 105 -10.03 -4.33 0.03
C TRP A 105 -11.47 -3.96 -0.33
N TYR A 106 -11.95 -2.84 0.14
CA TYR A 106 -13.16 -2.21 -0.36
C TYR A 106 -12.98 -1.67 -1.78
N TRP A 107 -11.89 -0.95 -2.04
CA TRP A 107 -11.65 -0.31 -3.33
C TRP A 107 -11.11 -1.26 -4.41
N ASN A 108 -10.31 -2.27 -4.05
CA ASN A 108 -9.67 -3.18 -5.01
C ASN A 108 -10.44 -4.49 -5.13
N ARG A 109 -11.61 -4.41 -5.75
CA ARG A 109 -12.51 -5.55 -5.99
C ARG A 109 -12.37 -6.16 -7.38
N TYR A 110 -11.36 -5.78 -8.14
CA TYR A 110 -11.14 -6.30 -9.49
C TYR A 110 -10.98 -7.84 -9.47
N PRO A 111 -11.37 -8.52 -10.59
CA PRO A 111 -11.25 -9.98 -10.71
C PRO A 111 -9.82 -10.46 -10.48
N GLY A 112 -9.66 -11.56 -9.76
CA GLY A 112 -8.35 -12.11 -9.42
C GLY A 112 -7.62 -11.42 -8.26
N ALA A 113 -8.18 -10.35 -7.69
CA ALA A 113 -7.59 -9.65 -6.54
C ALA A 113 -7.28 -10.62 -5.39
N ALA A 114 -6.05 -10.59 -4.90
CA ALA A 114 -5.59 -11.47 -3.83
C ALA A 114 -4.38 -10.87 -3.11
N CYS A 115 -4.15 -11.29 -1.88
CA CYS A 115 -2.92 -10.97 -1.16
C CYS A 115 -1.77 -11.88 -1.62
N ASP A 116 -0.55 -11.37 -1.59
CA ASP A 116 0.70 -12.09 -1.83
C ASP A 116 1.52 -12.35 -0.56
N VAL A 117 0.91 -12.10 0.60
CA VAL A 117 1.37 -12.53 1.92
C VAL A 117 0.50 -13.69 2.39
N VAL A 118 1.11 -14.65 3.09
CA VAL A 118 0.42 -15.83 3.62
C VAL A 118 -0.76 -15.42 4.50
N SER A 119 -1.94 -15.97 4.22
CA SER A 119 -3.21 -15.58 4.85
C SER A 119 -3.17 -15.59 6.37
N TYR A 120 -2.54 -16.61 6.95
CA TYR A 120 -2.45 -16.81 8.40
C TYR A 120 -1.61 -15.74 9.12
N ASP A 121 -0.80 -15.01 8.36
CA ASP A 121 0.03 -13.92 8.86
C ASP A 121 -0.55 -12.56 8.41
N TYR A 122 -1.24 -12.50 7.26
CA TYR A 122 -1.80 -11.26 6.71
C TYR A 122 -3.13 -10.86 7.34
N LEU A 123 -4.08 -11.81 7.50
CA LEU A 123 -5.37 -11.53 8.12
C LEU A 123 -5.20 -11.38 9.63
N PRO A 124 -5.50 -10.21 10.20
CA PRO A 124 -5.35 -9.98 11.64
C PRO A 124 -6.53 -10.54 12.42
N LEU A 125 -6.37 -10.72 13.73
CA LEU A 125 -7.44 -11.10 14.67
C LEU A 125 -8.13 -12.44 14.32
N LEU A 126 -7.40 -13.40 13.75
CA LEU A 126 -7.96 -14.71 13.37
C LEU A 126 -8.42 -15.51 14.59
N ASP A 127 -7.66 -15.45 15.69
CA ASP A 127 -8.04 -16.09 16.96
C ASP A 127 -9.31 -15.46 17.53
N GLU A 128 -9.37 -14.13 17.53
CA GLU A 128 -10.49 -13.37 18.08
C GLU A 128 -11.78 -13.60 17.30
N LEU A 129 -11.67 -13.80 15.98
CA LEU A 129 -12.81 -14.08 15.10
C LEU A 129 -13.16 -15.57 14.99
N ASP A 130 -12.36 -16.47 15.60
CA ASP A 130 -12.48 -17.93 15.41
C ASP A 130 -12.53 -18.31 13.91
N TYR A 131 -11.65 -17.68 13.14
CA TYR A 131 -11.61 -17.85 11.69
C TYR A 131 -10.30 -18.43 11.20
N VAL A 132 -10.38 -19.35 10.25
CA VAL A 132 -9.22 -19.91 9.56
C VAL A 132 -9.37 -19.67 8.06
N PRO A 133 -8.42 -18.97 7.41
CA PRO A 133 -8.49 -18.68 5.99
C PRO A 133 -8.63 -19.91 5.10
N VAL A 134 -9.37 -19.79 4.01
CA VAL A 134 -9.68 -20.91 3.10
C VAL A 134 -8.45 -21.37 2.33
N ASN A 135 -7.57 -20.44 1.95
CA ASN A 135 -6.37 -20.73 1.17
C ASN A 135 -5.12 -20.16 1.83
N HIS A 136 -3.97 -20.67 1.40
CA HIS A 136 -2.66 -20.16 1.81
C HIS A 136 -2.48 -18.67 1.47
N TYR A 137 -3.09 -18.23 0.35
CA TYR A 137 -3.19 -16.80 -0.01
C TYR A 137 -4.65 -16.42 -0.22
N SER A 138 -5.17 -15.58 0.65
CA SER A 138 -6.57 -15.14 0.61
C SER A 138 -6.88 -14.27 -0.60
N ARG A 139 -8.07 -14.49 -1.17
CA ARG A 139 -8.62 -13.69 -2.26
C ARG A 139 -9.27 -12.41 -1.72
N GLY A 140 -9.37 -11.40 -2.58
CA GLY A 140 -9.95 -10.10 -2.21
C GLY A 140 -11.31 -10.19 -1.51
N PRO A 141 -12.28 -10.96 -2.03
CA PRO A 141 -13.59 -11.12 -1.37
C PRO A 141 -13.49 -11.70 0.06
N GLU A 142 -12.61 -12.67 0.30
CA GLU A 142 -12.39 -13.23 1.64
C GLU A 142 -11.79 -12.19 2.60
N ILE A 143 -10.82 -11.41 2.14
CA ILE A 143 -10.20 -10.36 2.95
C ILE A 143 -11.18 -9.23 3.25
N PHE A 144 -12.02 -8.87 2.28
CA PHE A 144 -13.06 -7.87 2.48
C PHE A 144 -14.11 -8.35 3.50
N ALA A 145 -14.59 -9.60 3.36
CA ALA A 145 -15.51 -10.20 4.33
C ALA A 145 -14.88 -10.27 5.74
N HIS A 146 -13.57 -10.49 5.83
CA HIS A 146 -12.84 -10.47 7.10
C HIS A 146 -12.83 -9.06 7.74
N CYS A 147 -12.66 -8.00 6.94
CA CYS A 147 -12.80 -6.61 7.44
C CYS A 147 -14.20 -6.36 8.01
N GLN A 148 -15.23 -6.81 7.30
CA GLN A 148 -16.62 -6.71 7.75
C GLN A 148 -16.84 -7.48 9.05
N ALA A 149 -16.32 -8.71 9.17
CA ALA A 149 -16.40 -9.52 10.38
C ALA A 149 -15.72 -8.85 11.60
N ILE A 150 -14.60 -8.14 11.40
CA ILE A 150 -13.99 -7.33 12.47
C ILE A 150 -14.95 -6.19 12.88
N ALA A 151 -15.51 -5.47 11.91
CA ALA A 151 -16.42 -4.38 12.18
C ALA A 151 -17.67 -4.83 12.93
N ASP A 152 -18.26 -5.96 12.54
CA ASP A 152 -19.41 -6.58 13.23
C ASP A 152 -19.06 -6.98 14.66
N LYS A 153 -17.96 -7.71 14.86
CA LYS A 153 -17.55 -8.19 16.18
C LYS A 153 -17.38 -7.08 17.21
N TYR A 154 -16.82 -5.96 16.77
CA TYR A 154 -16.53 -4.82 17.65
C TYR A 154 -17.59 -3.71 17.59
N ASN A 155 -18.74 -3.95 16.93
CA ASN A 155 -19.85 -3.00 16.71
C ASN A 155 -19.38 -1.67 16.12
N LEU A 156 -18.53 -1.72 15.09
CA LEU A 156 -17.93 -0.52 14.48
C LEU A 156 -18.84 0.12 13.44
N TYR A 157 -19.81 -0.59 12.88
CA TYR A 157 -20.75 -0.05 11.90
C TYR A 157 -21.59 1.10 12.47
N GLU A 158 -22.08 0.96 13.70
CA GLU A 158 -22.85 2.01 14.40
C GLU A 158 -22.02 3.26 14.69
N LEU A 159 -20.70 3.11 14.73
CA LEU A 159 -19.73 4.18 14.99
C LEU A 159 -19.20 4.81 13.69
N SER A 160 -19.59 4.27 12.53
CA SER A 160 -19.06 4.66 11.22
C SER A 160 -19.99 5.61 10.48
N VAL A 161 -19.38 6.56 9.78
CA VAL A 161 -20.05 7.48 8.85
C VAL A 161 -19.44 7.24 7.47
N PHE A 162 -20.19 6.57 6.62
CA PHE A 162 -19.78 6.21 5.26
C PHE A 162 -20.10 7.30 4.24
N ASN A 163 -19.56 7.17 3.03
CA ASN A 163 -19.74 8.10 1.91
C ASN A 163 -19.45 9.55 2.33
N THR A 164 -18.40 9.72 3.15
CA THR A 164 -18.08 11.00 3.76
C THR A 164 -16.57 11.22 3.74
N THR A 165 -16.16 12.33 3.12
CA THR A 165 -14.74 12.68 3.00
C THR A 165 -14.39 13.79 3.98
N VAL A 166 -13.35 13.59 4.81
CA VAL A 166 -12.79 14.65 5.66
C VAL A 166 -12.11 15.68 4.76
N THR A 167 -12.44 16.96 4.95
CA THR A 167 -11.91 18.09 4.16
C THR A 167 -10.97 18.99 4.95
N GLU A 168 -11.10 19.04 6.27
CA GLU A 168 -10.19 19.76 7.16
C GLU A 168 -10.17 19.10 8.54
N THR A 169 -9.02 19.13 9.19
CA THR A 169 -8.81 18.69 10.57
C THR A 169 -7.97 19.74 11.29
N ARG A 170 -8.58 20.49 12.20
CA ARG A 170 -7.97 21.66 12.85
C ARG A 170 -8.00 21.52 14.36
N TRP A 171 -6.84 21.69 14.99
CA TRP A 171 -6.73 21.82 16.43
C TRP A 171 -7.21 23.20 16.91
N ASP A 172 -8.04 23.23 17.93
CA ASP A 172 -8.43 24.45 18.60
C ASP A 172 -7.71 24.54 19.96
N ASP A 173 -6.85 25.55 20.10
CA ASP A 173 -6.05 25.75 21.32
C ASP A 173 -6.93 26.14 22.52
N THR A 174 -8.16 26.62 22.30
CA THR A 174 -9.06 27.10 23.35
C THR A 174 -9.82 25.95 24.02
N ASP A 175 -10.47 25.10 23.23
CA ASP A 175 -11.23 23.96 23.75
C ASP A 175 -10.42 22.67 23.85
N GLN A 176 -9.19 22.70 23.31
CA GLN A 176 -8.23 21.58 23.25
C GLN A 176 -8.83 20.33 22.60
N LEU A 177 -9.50 20.54 21.47
CA LEU A 177 -10.11 19.50 20.65
C LEU A 177 -9.72 19.67 19.18
N TRP A 178 -9.81 18.59 18.46
CA TRP A 178 -9.78 18.59 17.02
C TRP A 178 -11.17 18.88 16.46
N HIS A 179 -11.27 19.83 15.55
CA HIS A 179 -12.45 20.12 14.75
C HIS A 179 -12.27 19.49 13.37
N VAL A 180 -13.13 18.55 13.03
CA VAL A 180 -13.05 17.77 11.79
C VAL A 180 -14.23 18.09 10.91
N SER A 181 -13.97 18.72 9.76
CA SER A 181 -14.96 19.09 8.74
C SER A 181 -15.01 18.05 7.63
N THR A 182 -16.18 17.88 7.01
CA THR A 182 -16.38 16.95 5.90
C THR A 182 -17.05 17.60 4.70
N ASP A 183 -17.00 16.93 3.55
CA ASP A 183 -17.71 17.29 2.31
C ASP A 183 -19.24 17.27 2.43
N ARG A 184 -19.78 16.76 3.54
CA ARG A 184 -21.22 16.74 3.86
C ARG A 184 -21.65 17.81 4.85
N GLY A 185 -20.79 18.77 5.14
CA GLY A 185 -21.06 19.88 6.04
C GLY A 185 -21.02 19.50 7.53
N ASP A 186 -20.48 18.34 7.86
CA ASP A 186 -20.24 17.96 9.26
C ASP A 186 -19.14 18.82 9.88
N VAL A 187 -19.25 19.08 11.18
CA VAL A 187 -18.20 19.63 12.02
C VAL A 187 -18.18 18.83 13.32
N MET A 188 -17.42 17.77 13.35
CA MET A 188 -17.28 16.89 14.51
C MET A 188 -16.11 17.34 15.38
N ARG A 189 -16.22 17.18 16.69
CA ARG A 189 -15.14 17.49 17.64
C ARG A 189 -14.62 16.22 18.27
N ALA A 190 -13.30 16.07 18.32
CA ALA A 190 -12.67 14.90 18.91
C ALA A 190 -11.51 15.27 19.82
N GLN A 191 -11.34 14.53 20.92
CA GLN A 191 -10.15 14.68 21.76
C GLN A 191 -8.92 14.09 21.05
N PHE A 192 -9.07 12.92 20.44
CA PHE A 192 -8.01 12.24 19.69
C PHE A 192 -8.42 12.06 18.23
N VAL A 193 -7.49 12.29 17.30
CA VAL A 193 -7.68 12.01 15.88
C VAL A 193 -6.64 11.01 15.41
N ILE A 194 -7.08 9.99 14.69
CA ILE A 194 -6.23 8.94 14.13
C ILE A 194 -6.35 8.96 12.61
N CYS A 195 -5.26 9.31 11.92
CA CYS A 195 -5.14 9.27 10.48
C CYS A 195 -4.95 7.81 10.03
N ALA A 196 -6.04 7.17 9.63
CA ALA A 196 -6.11 5.77 9.20
C ALA A 196 -6.37 5.63 7.69
N ASN A 197 -6.08 6.67 6.90
CA ASN A 197 -6.43 6.82 5.48
C ASN A 197 -5.65 5.89 4.52
N GLY A 198 -4.59 5.23 4.99
CA GLY A 198 -3.77 4.31 4.19
C GLY A 198 -3.03 5.00 3.02
N THR A 199 -2.19 4.23 2.31
CA THR A 199 -1.35 4.72 1.20
C THR A 199 -1.91 4.38 -0.19
N LEU A 200 -2.86 3.45 -0.31
CA LEU A 200 -3.46 3.01 -1.57
C LEU A 200 -4.91 3.53 -1.70
N ALA A 201 -5.14 4.79 -1.33
CA ALA A 201 -6.47 5.39 -1.30
C ALA A 201 -6.79 6.20 -2.56
N LYS A 202 -5.79 6.89 -3.14
CA LYS A 202 -5.95 7.82 -4.26
C LYS A 202 -5.46 7.15 -5.55
N PRO A 203 -6.34 6.79 -6.49
CA PRO A 203 -5.93 6.22 -7.77
C PRO A 203 -5.12 7.22 -8.58
N LYS A 204 -4.28 6.72 -9.47
CA LYS A 204 -3.36 7.49 -10.30
C LYS A 204 -3.55 7.12 -11.76
N LEU A 205 -3.82 8.12 -12.59
CA LEU A 205 -3.92 7.96 -14.05
C LEU A 205 -2.67 8.51 -14.73
N SER A 206 -2.20 7.83 -15.76
CA SER A 206 -1.18 8.42 -16.64
C SER A 206 -1.79 9.58 -17.42
N THR A 207 -1.08 10.69 -17.53
CA THR A 207 -1.48 11.82 -18.39
C THR A 207 -1.16 11.46 -19.83
N ILE A 208 -2.18 10.97 -20.55
CA ILE A 208 -2.07 10.57 -21.95
C ILE A 208 -2.90 11.54 -22.79
N SER A 209 -2.30 12.07 -23.86
CA SER A 209 -3.03 12.97 -24.78
C SER A 209 -4.29 12.29 -25.31
N GLY A 210 -5.42 13.00 -25.28
CA GLY A 210 -6.69 12.46 -25.78
C GLY A 210 -7.37 11.41 -24.90
N MET A 211 -6.92 11.16 -23.66
CA MET A 211 -7.52 10.13 -22.81
C MET A 211 -9.03 10.34 -22.53
N THR A 212 -9.51 11.59 -22.59
CA THR A 212 -10.93 11.93 -22.43
C THR A 212 -11.72 11.80 -23.74
N SER A 213 -11.07 11.62 -24.89
CA SER A 213 -11.72 11.46 -26.20
C SER A 213 -12.14 10.02 -26.49
N PHE A 214 -11.70 9.04 -25.72
CA PHE A 214 -12.05 7.64 -25.92
C PHE A 214 -13.55 7.41 -25.84
N SER A 215 -14.11 6.87 -26.94
CA SER A 215 -15.56 6.67 -27.06
C SER A 215 -16.06 5.37 -26.43
N GLY A 216 -15.17 4.43 -26.15
CA GLY A 216 -15.47 3.18 -25.44
C GLY A 216 -15.60 3.38 -23.94
N HIS A 217 -15.87 2.31 -23.22
CA HIS A 217 -15.93 2.34 -21.75
C HIS A 217 -14.55 2.35 -21.12
N SER A 218 -14.39 3.05 -19.99
CA SER A 218 -13.09 3.06 -19.29
C SER A 218 -13.20 3.31 -17.79
N PHE A 219 -12.37 2.60 -17.02
CA PHE A 219 -12.25 2.78 -15.56
C PHE A 219 -10.84 2.45 -15.06
N HIS A 220 -10.54 2.91 -13.84
CA HIS A 220 -9.35 2.49 -13.11
C HIS A 220 -9.61 1.18 -12.36
N THR A 221 -8.61 0.31 -12.18
CA THR A 221 -8.75 -1.00 -11.53
C THR A 221 -9.40 -0.93 -10.14
N SER A 222 -9.17 0.13 -9.38
CA SER A 222 -9.82 0.36 -8.08
C SER A 222 -11.24 0.92 -8.17
N ARG A 223 -11.77 1.05 -9.35
CA ARG A 223 -13.14 1.47 -9.68
C ARG A 223 -13.73 0.49 -10.68
N TRP A 224 -13.60 -0.80 -10.39
CA TRP A 224 -14.04 -1.86 -11.30
C TRP A 224 -15.55 -1.79 -11.49
N ASP A 225 -15.96 -1.67 -12.74
CA ASP A 225 -17.37 -1.55 -13.11
C ASP A 225 -17.94 -2.94 -13.44
N TYR A 226 -18.62 -3.54 -12.46
CA TYR A 226 -19.29 -4.83 -12.63
C TYR A 226 -20.59 -4.76 -13.40
N ASP A 227 -21.22 -3.58 -13.51
CA ASP A 227 -22.43 -3.42 -14.33
C ASP A 227 -22.05 -3.53 -15.81
N TYR A 228 -20.91 -2.98 -16.18
CA TYR A 228 -20.39 -3.13 -17.54
C TYR A 228 -19.80 -4.52 -17.81
N THR A 229 -18.99 -5.06 -16.91
CA THR A 229 -18.22 -6.30 -17.15
C THR A 229 -19.01 -7.57 -16.88
N GLY A 230 -20.04 -7.52 -16.04
CA GLY A 230 -20.66 -8.67 -15.39
C GLY A 230 -19.84 -9.19 -14.22
N LYS A 231 -20.47 -9.87 -13.26
CA LYS A 231 -19.81 -10.39 -12.05
C LYS A 231 -18.73 -11.44 -12.32
N ASN A 232 -18.91 -12.23 -13.39
CA ASN A 232 -17.97 -13.25 -13.85
C ASN A 232 -17.38 -12.86 -15.21
N LEU A 233 -17.36 -11.58 -15.55
CA LEU A 233 -16.88 -11.02 -16.81
C LEU A 233 -17.68 -11.49 -18.04
N GLU A 234 -18.88 -12.02 -17.85
CA GLU A 234 -19.71 -12.61 -18.90
C GLU A 234 -20.07 -11.63 -20.02
N HIS A 235 -20.09 -10.32 -19.74
CA HIS A 235 -20.38 -9.28 -20.74
C HIS A 235 -19.16 -8.96 -21.64
N LEU A 236 -18.00 -9.55 -21.38
CA LEU A 236 -16.79 -9.28 -22.16
C LEU A 236 -16.54 -10.29 -23.30
N LYS A 237 -17.40 -11.29 -23.50
CA LYS A 237 -17.20 -12.37 -24.49
C LYS A 237 -17.06 -11.89 -25.94
N ASP A 238 -17.68 -10.78 -26.27
CA ASP A 238 -17.65 -10.14 -27.60
C ASP A 238 -16.77 -8.88 -27.63
N LYS A 239 -16.13 -8.50 -26.51
CA LYS A 239 -15.40 -7.25 -26.33
C LYS A 239 -13.90 -7.39 -26.56
N VAL A 240 -13.35 -6.33 -27.13
CA VAL A 240 -11.90 -6.09 -27.23
C VAL A 240 -11.49 -5.21 -26.06
N VAL A 241 -10.62 -5.74 -25.19
CA VAL A 241 -10.25 -5.12 -23.92
C VAL A 241 -8.77 -4.71 -23.94
N GLY A 242 -8.48 -3.46 -23.59
CA GLY A 242 -7.14 -2.96 -23.36
C GLY A 242 -6.86 -2.74 -21.88
N ILE A 243 -5.67 -3.09 -21.41
CA ILE A 243 -5.21 -2.79 -20.06
C ILE A 243 -3.86 -2.06 -20.11
N ILE A 244 -3.80 -0.84 -19.53
CA ILE A 244 -2.57 -0.05 -19.44
C ILE A 244 -1.90 -0.31 -18.10
N GLY A 245 -0.69 -0.87 -18.13
CA GLY A 245 0.12 -1.21 -16.97
C GLY A 245 0.30 -2.70 -16.77
N THR A 246 1.39 -3.07 -16.11
CA THR A 246 1.82 -4.46 -15.84
C THR A 246 2.21 -4.66 -14.37
N GLY A 247 1.73 -3.79 -13.46
CA GLY A 247 1.94 -3.92 -12.02
C GLY A 247 1.05 -4.99 -11.38
N ALA A 248 1.05 -5.08 -10.05
CA ALA A 248 0.36 -6.13 -9.28
C ALA A 248 -1.12 -6.32 -9.67
N SER A 249 -1.88 -5.24 -9.91
CA SER A 249 -3.28 -5.34 -10.33
C SER A 249 -3.42 -5.98 -11.71
N ALA A 250 -2.64 -5.52 -12.71
CA ALA A 250 -2.69 -6.09 -14.05
C ALA A 250 -2.29 -7.57 -14.08
N VAL A 251 -1.26 -7.94 -13.30
CA VAL A 251 -0.80 -9.34 -13.19
C VAL A 251 -1.93 -10.26 -12.70
N GLN A 252 -2.81 -9.77 -11.85
CA GLN A 252 -3.94 -10.54 -11.33
C GLN A 252 -5.17 -10.51 -12.27
N ILE A 253 -5.37 -9.39 -13.00
CA ILE A 253 -6.54 -9.19 -13.87
C ILE A 253 -6.38 -9.90 -15.22
N VAL A 254 -5.19 -9.83 -15.84
CA VAL A 254 -4.96 -10.37 -17.20
C VAL A 254 -5.39 -11.83 -17.34
N PRO A 255 -5.06 -12.75 -16.43
CA PRO A 255 -5.52 -14.14 -16.52
C PRO A 255 -7.04 -14.29 -16.47
N GLU A 256 -7.74 -13.42 -15.74
CA GLU A 256 -9.21 -13.45 -15.65
C GLU A 256 -9.84 -12.92 -16.94
N LEU A 257 -9.31 -11.84 -17.50
CA LEU A 257 -9.75 -11.33 -18.81
C LEU A 257 -9.49 -12.35 -19.93
N ALA A 258 -8.34 -13.00 -19.90
CA ALA A 258 -7.93 -13.99 -20.92
C ALA A 258 -8.93 -15.16 -21.05
N LYS A 259 -9.59 -15.53 -19.95
CA LYS A 259 -10.59 -16.60 -19.92
C LYS A 259 -11.91 -16.23 -20.59
N THR A 260 -12.21 -14.92 -20.71
CA THR A 260 -13.56 -14.50 -21.06
C THR A 260 -13.63 -13.51 -22.21
N ALA A 261 -12.72 -12.53 -22.27
CA ALA A 261 -12.75 -11.48 -23.29
C ALA A 261 -12.45 -12.03 -24.69
N LYS A 262 -13.03 -11.40 -25.71
CA LYS A 262 -12.76 -11.73 -27.11
C LYS A 262 -11.28 -11.55 -27.45
N GLU A 263 -10.72 -10.39 -27.13
CA GLU A 263 -9.31 -10.05 -27.29
C GLU A 263 -8.84 -9.22 -26.09
N VAL A 264 -7.59 -9.40 -25.66
CA VAL A 264 -6.96 -8.65 -24.56
C VAL A 264 -5.64 -8.07 -25.05
N TYR A 265 -5.51 -6.76 -25.04
CA TYR A 265 -4.28 -6.03 -25.32
C TYR A 265 -3.65 -5.51 -24.02
N VAL A 266 -2.44 -6.00 -23.70
CA VAL A 266 -1.70 -5.60 -22.50
C VAL A 266 -0.62 -4.59 -22.89
N PHE A 267 -0.85 -3.31 -22.57
CA PHE A 267 0.09 -2.22 -22.88
C PHE A 267 1.17 -2.14 -21.80
N GLN A 268 2.37 -2.59 -22.17
CA GLN A 268 3.52 -2.69 -21.27
C GLN A 268 4.53 -1.59 -21.51
N ARG A 269 4.79 -0.76 -20.50
CA ARG A 269 5.93 0.16 -20.47
C ARG A 269 7.18 -0.48 -19.87
N THR A 270 7.02 -1.24 -18.80
CA THR A 270 8.09 -1.93 -18.07
C THR A 270 7.55 -3.26 -17.58
N PRO A 271 8.20 -4.40 -17.89
CA PRO A 271 7.75 -5.70 -17.41
C PRO A 271 7.89 -5.80 -15.88
N SER A 272 7.01 -6.56 -15.25
CA SER A 272 7.11 -6.90 -13.83
C SER A 272 7.88 -8.20 -13.61
N SER A 273 8.54 -8.34 -12.47
CA SER A 273 9.12 -9.62 -12.05
C SER A 273 8.00 -10.54 -11.54
N ILE A 274 7.79 -11.68 -12.23
CA ILE A 274 6.71 -12.62 -11.91
C ILE A 274 7.29 -13.94 -11.41
N ASP A 275 7.16 -14.19 -10.12
CA ASP A 275 7.57 -15.47 -9.52
C ASP A 275 6.38 -16.40 -9.27
N ILE A 276 6.66 -17.60 -8.81
CA ILE A 276 5.67 -18.61 -8.48
C ILE A 276 4.85 -18.15 -7.27
N ARG A 277 3.55 -18.38 -7.33
CA ARG A 277 2.65 -18.28 -6.20
C ARG A 277 2.31 -19.70 -5.70
N ASP A 278 2.93 -20.11 -4.60
CA ASP A 278 2.68 -21.40 -3.98
C ASP A 278 1.37 -21.36 -3.18
N ASP A 279 0.24 -21.46 -3.89
CA ASP A 279 -1.10 -21.40 -3.30
C ASP A 279 -1.75 -22.80 -3.23
N TRP A 280 -2.37 -23.10 -2.12
CA TRP A 280 -3.12 -24.34 -1.88
C TRP A 280 -4.23 -24.11 -0.86
N PRO A 281 -5.29 -24.92 -0.87
CA PRO A 281 -6.33 -24.89 0.16
C PRO A 281 -5.77 -25.19 1.55
N THR A 282 -6.29 -24.51 2.56
CA THR A 282 -5.97 -24.79 3.96
C THR A 282 -6.33 -26.23 4.30
N ASP A 283 -5.39 -26.98 4.90
CA ASP A 283 -5.65 -28.35 5.35
C ASP A 283 -6.67 -28.37 6.51
N PRO A 284 -7.85 -28.95 6.32
CA PRO A 284 -8.87 -29.00 7.38
C PRO A 284 -8.41 -29.78 8.62
N ASN A 285 -7.46 -30.73 8.48
CA ASN A 285 -6.94 -31.48 9.62
C ASN A 285 -5.96 -30.65 10.46
N TRP A 286 -5.22 -29.72 9.82
CA TRP A 286 -4.42 -28.75 10.52
C TRP A 286 -5.31 -27.72 11.21
N ALA A 287 -6.30 -27.17 10.51
CA ALA A 287 -7.22 -26.15 11.04
C ALA A 287 -7.92 -26.63 12.33
N ARG A 288 -8.41 -27.88 12.35
CA ARG A 288 -9.08 -28.46 13.53
C ARG A 288 -8.19 -28.69 14.75
N LYS A 289 -6.87 -28.58 14.61
CA LYS A 289 -5.89 -28.74 15.69
C LYS A 289 -5.40 -27.41 16.26
N LEU A 290 -5.88 -26.33 15.74
CA LEU A 290 -5.51 -25.00 16.21
C LEU A 290 -6.12 -24.76 17.60
N GLU A 291 -5.31 -24.25 18.49
CA GLU A 291 -5.71 -23.87 19.85
C GLU A 291 -5.73 -22.34 19.97
N PRO A 292 -6.52 -21.77 20.87
CA PRO A 292 -6.50 -20.32 21.12
C PRO A 292 -5.08 -19.77 21.28
N GLY A 293 -4.80 -18.63 20.67
CA GLY A 293 -3.47 -18.03 20.61
C GLY A 293 -2.54 -18.63 19.54
N TRP A 294 -3.06 -19.44 18.63
CA TRP A 294 -2.26 -20.05 17.58
C TRP A 294 -1.62 -19.02 16.64
N GLN A 295 -2.33 -17.95 16.30
CA GLN A 295 -1.82 -16.91 15.42
C GLN A 295 -0.65 -16.17 16.07
N SER A 296 -0.77 -15.79 17.33
CA SER A 296 0.31 -15.18 18.11
C SER A 296 1.54 -16.09 18.22
N LYS A 297 1.33 -17.39 18.52
CA LYS A 297 2.40 -18.40 18.55
C LYS A 297 3.09 -18.53 17.18
N ARG A 298 2.32 -18.48 16.08
CA ARG A 298 2.85 -18.52 14.71
C ARG A 298 3.73 -17.32 14.42
N ARG A 299 3.27 -16.12 14.74
CA ARG A 299 4.03 -14.86 14.60
C ARG A 299 5.35 -14.90 15.36
N SER A 300 5.32 -15.29 16.63
CA SER A 300 6.52 -15.39 17.46
C SER A 300 7.55 -16.36 16.87
N LYS A 301 7.12 -17.49 16.32
CA LYS A 301 8.00 -18.44 15.62
C LYS A 301 8.61 -17.84 14.34
N LEU A 302 7.83 -17.09 13.58
CA LEU A 302 8.29 -16.46 12.36
C LEU A 302 9.36 -15.41 12.68
N PHE A 303 9.13 -14.57 13.69
CA PHE A 303 10.12 -13.57 14.13
C PHE A 303 11.40 -14.22 14.64
N ALA A 304 11.31 -15.24 15.48
CA ALA A 304 12.46 -16.01 15.95
C ALA A 304 13.24 -16.65 14.79
N ALA A 305 12.56 -17.16 13.76
CA ALA A 305 13.22 -17.72 12.58
C ALA A 305 14.00 -16.67 11.77
N VAL A 306 13.44 -15.48 11.60
CA VAL A 306 14.10 -14.34 10.93
C VAL A 306 15.33 -13.91 11.73
N GLU A 307 15.23 -13.74 13.04
CA GLU A 307 16.33 -13.37 13.93
C GLU A 307 17.48 -14.40 13.90
N ASN A 308 17.16 -15.68 14.09
CA ASN A 308 18.15 -16.75 14.00
C ASN A 308 18.88 -16.78 12.64
N SER A 309 18.18 -16.38 11.56
CA SER A 309 18.77 -16.26 10.22
C SER A 309 19.76 -15.09 10.16
N LEU A 310 19.41 -13.95 10.76
CA LEU A 310 20.27 -12.77 10.82
C LEU A 310 21.51 -13.00 11.71
N GLU A 311 21.32 -13.61 12.88
CA GLU A 311 22.43 -13.97 13.79
C GLU A 311 23.40 -14.97 13.13
N LYS A 312 22.90 -16.00 12.46
CA LYS A 312 23.72 -16.94 11.71
C LYS A 312 24.50 -16.29 10.57
N ARG A 313 23.95 -15.25 9.96
CA ARG A 313 24.66 -14.44 8.95
C ARG A 313 25.73 -13.57 9.58
N ALA A 314 25.46 -12.98 10.75
CA ALA A 314 26.44 -12.19 11.52
C ALA A 314 27.60 -13.05 12.04
N ALA A 315 27.32 -14.25 12.53
CA ALA A 315 28.31 -15.18 13.09
C ALA A 315 29.26 -15.81 12.05
N LYS A 316 28.97 -15.73 10.76
CA LYS A 316 29.82 -16.28 9.67
C LYS A 316 31.07 -15.46 9.34
N GLY A 317 31.49 -14.60 10.24
CA GLY A 317 32.73 -13.81 10.17
C GLY A 317 32.52 -12.42 9.53
N ALA A 318 33.36 -11.48 9.94
CA ALA A 318 33.33 -10.11 9.42
C ALA A 318 33.74 -10.09 7.93
N VAL A 319 32.73 -10.17 7.07
CA VAL A 319 32.87 -9.87 5.64
C VAL A 319 32.94 -8.35 5.54
N SER A 320 33.85 -7.82 4.73
CA SER A 320 33.95 -6.38 4.53
C SER A 320 32.59 -5.81 4.09
N PRO A 321 32.23 -4.56 4.43
CA PRO A 321 30.97 -3.96 3.95
C PRO A 321 30.85 -4.01 2.43
N GLU A 322 31.94 -3.89 1.71
CA GLU A 322 32.00 -3.95 0.25
C GLU A 322 31.73 -5.36 -0.27
N ASP A 323 32.36 -6.40 0.30
CA ASP A 323 32.07 -7.79 -0.07
C ASP A 323 30.65 -8.21 0.30
N LYS A 324 30.09 -7.67 1.38
CA LYS A 324 28.71 -7.90 1.78
C LYS A 324 27.75 -7.32 0.75
N LEU A 325 27.99 -6.09 0.32
CA LEU A 325 27.19 -5.42 -0.72
C LEU A 325 27.26 -6.20 -2.03
N LYS A 326 28.47 -6.53 -2.48
CA LYS A 326 28.69 -7.31 -3.71
C LYS A 326 27.99 -8.68 -3.70
N LYS A 327 28.04 -9.40 -2.56
CA LYS A 327 27.29 -10.67 -2.41
C LYS A 327 25.79 -10.47 -2.49
N GLN A 328 25.28 -9.39 -1.93
CA GLN A 328 23.86 -9.06 -1.97
C GLN A 328 23.41 -8.70 -3.39
N GLU A 329 24.21 -7.93 -4.12
CA GLU A 329 23.95 -7.60 -5.52
C GLU A 329 23.96 -8.86 -6.41
N ASN A 330 24.97 -9.71 -6.29
CA ASN A 330 25.05 -10.96 -7.05
C ASN A 330 23.84 -11.88 -6.76
N ALA A 331 23.43 -11.99 -5.49
CA ALA A 331 22.23 -12.76 -5.13
C ALA A 331 20.94 -12.16 -5.73
N ASN A 332 20.88 -10.84 -5.83
CA ASN A 332 19.79 -10.12 -6.47
C ASN A 332 19.72 -10.43 -7.98
N ILE A 333 20.87 -10.39 -8.66
CA ILE A 333 20.98 -10.76 -10.06
C ILE A 333 20.60 -12.23 -10.28
N ASP A 334 21.09 -13.16 -9.47
CA ASP A 334 20.74 -14.58 -9.56
C ASP A 334 19.23 -14.80 -9.46
N TYR A 335 18.56 -14.04 -8.59
CA TYR A 335 17.10 -14.06 -8.46
C TYR A 335 16.43 -13.58 -9.76
N MET A 336 16.84 -12.44 -10.30
CA MET A 336 16.25 -11.91 -11.54
C MET A 336 16.49 -12.84 -12.73
N MET A 337 17.67 -13.44 -12.82
CA MET A 337 17.96 -14.44 -13.87
C MET A 337 17.17 -15.73 -13.70
N ARG A 338 16.73 -16.07 -12.48
CA ARG A 338 15.76 -17.15 -12.26
C ARG A 338 14.39 -16.79 -12.84
N ILE A 339 13.95 -15.55 -12.67
CA ILE A 339 12.71 -15.06 -13.28
C ILE A 339 12.80 -15.11 -14.81
N HIS A 340 13.92 -14.70 -15.42
CA HIS A 340 14.11 -14.80 -16.88
C HIS A 340 13.96 -16.23 -17.38
N ARG A 341 14.63 -17.19 -16.74
CA ARG A 341 14.50 -18.61 -17.12
C ARG A 341 13.07 -19.11 -17.02
N ARG A 342 12.35 -18.72 -15.95
CA ARG A 342 10.94 -19.06 -15.79
C ARG A 342 10.09 -18.51 -16.95
N ILE A 343 10.38 -17.31 -17.42
CA ILE A 343 9.69 -16.71 -18.57
C ILE A 343 9.97 -17.54 -19.84
N ASP A 344 11.25 -17.85 -20.12
CA ASP A 344 11.65 -18.66 -21.26
C ASP A 344 11.06 -20.09 -21.24
N GLU A 345 10.84 -20.65 -20.05
CA GLU A 345 10.25 -21.99 -19.87
C GLU A 345 8.73 -22.01 -20.08
N ILE A 346 8.05 -20.87 -19.96
CA ILE A 346 6.57 -20.80 -19.94
C ILE A 346 6.01 -20.16 -21.20
N VAL A 347 6.65 -19.10 -21.71
CA VAL A 347 6.12 -18.31 -22.84
C VAL A 347 6.66 -18.88 -24.15
N ASP A 348 5.74 -19.32 -25.01
CA ASP A 348 6.08 -20.05 -26.23
C ASP A 348 6.69 -19.15 -27.31
N ASP A 349 6.19 -17.91 -27.46
CA ASP A 349 6.76 -16.96 -28.44
C ASP A 349 7.96 -16.23 -27.83
N GLN A 350 9.14 -16.42 -28.47
CA GLN A 350 10.40 -15.87 -27.99
C GLN A 350 10.40 -14.33 -27.94
N THR A 351 9.72 -13.67 -28.86
CA THR A 351 9.63 -12.20 -28.91
C THR A 351 8.87 -11.68 -27.70
N THR A 352 7.75 -12.31 -27.38
CA THR A 352 6.95 -12.02 -26.18
C THR A 352 7.72 -12.37 -24.90
N ALA A 353 8.40 -13.52 -24.88
CA ALA A 353 9.23 -13.92 -23.75
C ALA A 353 10.33 -12.88 -23.45
N ASP A 354 11.05 -12.43 -24.48
CA ASP A 354 12.10 -11.42 -24.33
C ASP A 354 11.53 -10.06 -23.84
N ALA A 355 10.36 -9.67 -24.34
CA ALA A 355 9.69 -8.45 -23.91
C ALA A 355 9.18 -8.50 -22.46
N LEU A 356 8.87 -9.68 -21.94
CA LEU A 356 8.42 -9.88 -20.57
C LEU A 356 9.56 -9.98 -19.55
N LYS A 357 10.84 -10.05 -19.98
CA LYS A 357 11.99 -10.13 -19.07
C LYS A 357 12.25 -8.80 -18.37
N PRO A 358 12.22 -8.73 -17.01
CA PRO A 358 12.51 -7.53 -16.27
C PRO A 358 14.04 -7.31 -16.13
N TRP A 359 14.56 -6.29 -16.81
CA TRP A 359 15.96 -5.87 -16.73
C TRP A 359 16.15 -4.74 -15.73
N TYR A 360 16.10 -5.06 -14.44
CA TYR A 360 16.34 -4.15 -13.31
C TYR A 360 16.64 -4.94 -12.03
N MET A 361 17.23 -4.27 -11.04
CA MET A 361 17.49 -4.87 -9.73
C MET A 361 16.20 -5.22 -9.00
N PHE A 362 16.20 -6.36 -8.31
CA PHE A 362 15.07 -6.78 -7.48
C PHE A 362 14.67 -5.68 -6.49
N MET A 363 13.38 -5.48 -6.27
CA MET A 363 12.80 -4.39 -5.48
C MET A 363 12.90 -2.98 -6.10
N CYS A 364 13.39 -2.80 -7.32
CA CYS A 364 13.16 -1.56 -8.06
C CYS A 364 11.68 -1.34 -8.38
N LYS A 365 10.97 -2.43 -8.56
CA LYS A 365 9.50 -2.47 -8.67
C LYS A 365 8.95 -3.55 -7.75
N ARG A 366 7.66 -3.46 -7.39
CA ARG A 366 7.02 -4.47 -6.57
C ARG A 366 7.13 -5.84 -7.22
N PRO A 367 7.73 -6.84 -6.56
CA PRO A 367 7.69 -8.22 -7.03
C PRO A 367 6.25 -8.73 -7.05
N CYS A 368 5.90 -9.47 -8.09
CA CYS A 368 4.59 -10.10 -8.23
C CYS A 368 4.72 -11.62 -8.18
N PHE A 369 3.68 -12.29 -7.72
CA PHE A 369 3.62 -13.75 -7.60
C PHE A 369 2.33 -14.22 -8.26
N HIS A 370 2.45 -14.95 -9.39
CA HIS A 370 1.29 -15.45 -10.11
C HIS A 370 1.64 -16.64 -10.98
N ASN A 371 0.76 -17.67 -11.04
CA ASN A 371 1.00 -18.86 -11.83
C ASN A 371 0.42 -18.76 -13.25
N GLU A 372 -0.63 -17.97 -13.47
CA GLU A 372 -1.37 -17.93 -14.72
C GLU A 372 -1.02 -16.72 -15.61
N TYR A 373 -0.34 -15.68 -15.10
CA TYR A 373 -0.04 -14.47 -15.87
C TYR A 373 0.85 -14.74 -17.08
N LEU A 374 1.98 -15.42 -16.88
CA LEU A 374 2.87 -15.76 -17.99
C LEU A 374 2.22 -16.73 -19.00
N PRO A 375 1.56 -17.82 -18.57
CA PRO A 375 0.83 -18.69 -19.49
C PRO A 375 -0.28 -18.00 -20.29
N SER A 376 -0.86 -16.90 -19.78
CA SER A 376 -1.90 -16.16 -20.50
C SER A 376 -1.43 -15.65 -21.85
N PHE A 377 -0.13 -15.34 -22.01
CA PHE A 377 0.44 -14.87 -23.28
C PHE A 377 0.61 -15.96 -24.33
N ASN A 378 0.36 -17.23 -24.01
CA ASN A 378 0.29 -18.33 -24.97
C ASN A 378 -1.14 -18.52 -25.54
N LEU A 379 -2.11 -17.79 -25.01
CA LEU A 379 -3.49 -17.83 -25.51
C LEU A 379 -3.63 -16.95 -26.76
N PRO A 380 -4.39 -17.41 -27.79
CA PRO A 380 -4.48 -16.71 -29.05
C PRO A 380 -5.17 -15.33 -28.97
N ASN A 381 -5.92 -15.07 -27.90
CA ASN A 381 -6.65 -13.82 -27.66
C ASN A 381 -5.91 -12.86 -26.71
N VAL A 382 -4.66 -13.12 -26.32
CA VAL A 382 -3.89 -12.24 -25.43
C VAL A 382 -2.66 -11.70 -26.15
N HIS A 383 -2.57 -10.39 -26.27
CA HIS A 383 -1.53 -9.70 -27.04
C HIS A 383 -0.73 -8.75 -26.13
N LEU A 384 0.60 -8.94 -26.10
CA LEU A 384 1.49 -7.99 -25.45
C LEU A 384 1.83 -6.84 -26.41
N VAL A 385 1.51 -5.63 -26.02
CA VAL A 385 1.98 -4.41 -26.70
C VAL A 385 3.14 -3.84 -25.89
N ASN A 386 4.37 -4.25 -26.25
CA ASN A 386 5.57 -3.74 -25.61
C ASN A 386 5.92 -2.36 -26.16
N THR A 387 5.84 -1.33 -25.31
CA THR A 387 6.13 0.05 -25.70
C THR A 387 7.59 0.47 -25.47
N GLU A 388 8.47 -0.49 -25.18
CA GLU A 388 9.93 -0.29 -25.08
C GLU A 388 10.36 0.83 -24.13
N GLY A 389 9.55 1.08 -23.09
CA GLY A 389 9.81 2.12 -22.08
C GLY A 389 9.12 3.46 -22.34
N GLU A 390 8.65 3.74 -23.55
CA GLU A 390 7.95 4.99 -23.88
C GLU A 390 6.59 5.10 -23.19
N GLY A 391 5.79 4.03 -23.25
CA GLY A 391 4.41 4.04 -22.81
C GLY A 391 3.46 4.47 -23.93
N ILE A 392 2.17 4.50 -23.64
CA ILE A 392 1.15 5.05 -24.52
C ILE A 392 1.11 6.56 -24.33
N THR A 393 1.26 7.32 -25.40
CA THR A 393 1.32 8.80 -25.40
C THR A 393 0.07 9.45 -25.97
N GLU A 394 -0.76 8.68 -26.69
CA GLU A 394 -1.98 9.16 -27.32
C GLU A 394 -3.10 8.14 -27.21
N ILE A 395 -4.32 8.62 -26.97
CA ILE A 395 -5.57 7.88 -27.04
C ILE A 395 -6.49 8.60 -28.01
N SER A 396 -6.91 7.89 -29.08
CA SER A 396 -7.90 8.35 -30.04
C SER A 396 -9.33 8.01 -29.54
N PRO A 397 -10.40 8.47 -30.23
CA PRO A 397 -11.76 8.02 -29.93
C PRO A 397 -11.96 6.50 -30.00
N LYS A 398 -11.12 5.75 -30.71
CA LYS A 398 -11.21 4.30 -30.84
C LYS A 398 -10.33 3.55 -29.83
N GLY A 399 -9.25 4.16 -29.33
CA GLY A 399 -8.37 3.54 -28.34
C GLY A 399 -6.92 4.04 -28.38
N PRO A 400 -6.01 3.37 -27.65
CA PRO A 400 -4.61 3.76 -27.59
C PRO A 400 -3.90 3.71 -28.96
N VAL A 401 -3.00 4.67 -29.17
CA VAL A 401 -2.15 4.73 -30.37
C VAL A 401 -0.69 4.53 -29.96
N PHE A 402 -0.01 3.62 -30.66
CA PHE A 402 1.42 3.39 -30.46
C PHE A 402 2.12 3.17 -31.79
N LYS A 403 3.18 3.93 -32.07
CA LYS A 403 3.95 3.90 -33.34
C LYS A 403 3.05 3.99 -34.58
N GLY A 404 1.99 4.80 -34.50
CA GLY A 404 1.03 5.02 -35.61
C GLY A 404 0.00 3.92 -35.81
N HIS A 405 0.03 2.86 -34.99
CA HIS A 405 -1.01 1.83 -34.95
C HIS A 405 -2.07 2.19 -33.91
N GLU A 406 -3.34 2.24 -34.32
CA GLU A 406 -4.51 2.47 -33.47
C GLU A 406 -5.11 1.13 -33.05
N TYR A 407 -5.23 0.89 -31.74
CA TYR A 407 -5.85 -0.30 -31.17
C TYR A 407 -7.32 -0.02 -30.89
N GLU A 408 -8.21 -0.54 -31.71
CA GLU A 408 -9.66 -0.35 -31.55
C GLU A 408 -10.16 -1.21 -30.37
N LEU A 409 -10.71 -0.56 -29.34
CA LEU A 409 -11.15 -1.19 -28.09
C LEU A 409 -12.61 -0.86 -27.76
N ASP A 410 -13.28 -1.80 -27.11
CA ASP A 410 -14.57 -1.57 -26.45
C ASP A 410 -14.38 -1.08 -24.99
N LEU A 411 -13.33 -1.58 -24.33
CA LEU A 411 -13.03 -1.29 -22.92
C LEU A 411 -11.55 -0.96 -22.74
N LEU A 412 -11.26 0.12 -22.01
CA LEU A 412 -9.90 0.48 -21.59
C LEU A 412 -9.79 0.52 -20.06
N ILE A 413 -8.92 -0.33 -19.50
CA ILE A 413 -8.68 -0.47 -18.06
C ILE A 413 -7.35 0.19 -17.70
N TYR A 414 -7.39 1.13 -16.76
CA TYR A 414 -6.20 1.76 -16.22
C TYR A 414 -5.69 0.99 -14.99
N ALA A 415 -4.63 0.20 -15.15
CA ALA A 415 -3.90 -0.48 -14.07
C ALA A 415 -2.64 0.33 -13.66
N THR A 416 -2.81 1.63 -13.54
CA THR A 416 -1.72 2.61 -13.41
C THR A 416 -1.32 2.92 -11.97
N GLY A 417 -1.98 2.27 -11.00
CA GLY A 417 -1.61 2.31 -9.58
C GLY A 417 -2.18 3.49 -8.81
N PHE A 418 -1.48 3.89 -7.75
CA PHE A 418 -1.95 4.86 -6.75
C PHE A 418 -0.92 5.93 -6.49
N GLU A 419 -1.38 7.10 -6.04
CA GLU A 419 -0.55 8.13 -5.43
C GLU A 419 -0.22 7.70 -4.00
N VAL A 420 1.00 7.19 -3.82
CA VAL A 420 1.42 6.59 -2.55
C VAL A 420 2.07 7.60 -1.62
N GLN A 421 2.66 8.65 -2.18
CA GLN A 421 3.56 9.55 -1.45
C GLN A 421 2.90 10.83 -0.96
N GLN A 422 1.83 11.25 -1.62
CA GLN A 422 1.04 12.39 -1.20
C GLN A 422 -0.31 11.88 -0.73
N THR A 423 -0.42 11.64 0.55
CA THR A 423 -1.69 11.21 1.13
C THR A 423 -2.76 12.30 1.06
N GLY A 424 -2.44 13.48 0.51
CA GLY A 424 -3.36 14.61 0.35
C GLY A 424 -3.90 15.15 1.67
N ILE A 425 -4.05 14.28 2.64
CA ILE A 425 -4.63 14.59 3.95
C ILE A 425 -3.75 15.53 4.79
N TYR A 426 -2.43 15.51 4.59
CA TYR A 426 -1.53 16.37 5.36
C TYR A 426 -1.71 17.85 5.07
N ASN A 427 -2.22 18.19 3.89
CA ASN A 427 -2.54 19.57 3.51
C ASN A 427 -3.67 20.17 4.35
N ASP A 428 -4.55 19.30 4.85
CA ASP A 428 -5.81 19.68 5.49
C ASP A 428 -5.74 19.49 7.01
N ILE A 429 -4.53 19.19 7.57
CA ILE A 429 -4.30 19.05 9.00
C ILE A 429 -3.57 20.27 9.53
N VAL A 430 -4.20 20.97 10.45
CA VAL A 430 -3.68 22.20 11.08
C VAL A 430 -3.59 21.98 12.60
N GLY A 431 -2.36 21.99 13.10
CA GLY A 431 -2.04 21.82 14.53
C GLY A 431 -2.08 23.11 15.33
N GLN A 432 -1.38 23.08 16.47
CA GLN A 432 -1.25 24.23 17.36
C GLN A 432 -0.74 25.47 16.63
N ARG A 433 -1.23 26.63 17.07
CA ARG A 433 -0.84 27.93 16.52
C ARG A 433 -1.05 28.05 15.01
N GLY A 434 -1.92 27.22 14.42
CA GLY A 434 -2.25 27.25 13.00
C GLY A 434 -1.17 26.67 12.09
N VAL A 435 -0.23 25.88 12.60
CA VAL A 435 0.82 25.23 11.78
C VAL A 435 0.20 24.13 10.94
N ASN A 436 0.40 24.19 9.63
CA ASN A 436 -0.03 23.12 8.73
C ASN A 436 0.98 21.95 8.75
N LEU A 437 0.51 20.72 8.76
CA LEU A 437 1.36 19.53 8.83
C LEU A 437 2.27 19.37 7.61
N GLN A 438 1.79 19.72 6.43
CA GLN A 438 2.60 19.68 5.23
C GLN A 438 3.72 20.72 5.28
N ASP A 439 3.46 21.92 5.80
CA ASP A 439 4.48 22.95 5.96
C ASP A 439 5.55 22.49 6.97
N LYS A 440 5.14 21.85 8.08
CA LYS A 440 6.08 21.23 9.01
C LYS A 440 6.98 20.19 8.33
N TYR A 441 6.45 19.42 7.40
CA TYR A 441 7.19 18.37 6.69
C TYR A 441 7.94 18.88 5.44
N SER A 442 7.89 20.19 5.15
CA SER A 442 8.58 20.78 3.99
C SER A 442 10.08 20.52 4.00
N ASP A 443 10.69 20.45 5.19
CA ASP A 443 12.10 20.13 5.41
C ASP A 443 12.38 18.66 5.72
N GLY A 444 11.45 17.77 5.36
CA GLY A 444 11.48 16.34 5.58
C GLY A 444 10.55 15.91 6.70
N ILE A 445 10.18 14.64 6.64
CA ILE A 445 9.23 14.04 7.59
C ILE A 445 9.86 13.98 8.98
N ARG A 446 9.08 14.35 9.98
CA ARG A 446 9.49 14.36 11.38
C ARG A 446 8.39 13.76 12.24
N THR A 447 8.66 12.61 12.81
CA THR A 447 7.72 11.91 13.70
C THR A 447 8.48 11.21 14.82
N LEU A 448 7.79 10.85 15.88
CA LEU A 448 8.21 9.80 16.79
C LEU A 448 7.51 8.50 16.37
N LEU A 449 8.29 7.45 16.05
CA LEU A 449 7.82 6.11 15.66
C LEU A 449 6.96 6.06 14.37
N GLY A 450 6.92 7.13 13.56
CA GLY A 450 5.99 7.22 12.44
C GLY A 450 4.53 7.38 12.88
N ILE A 451 4.27 7.75 14.15
CA ILE A 451 2.96 7.83 14.77
C ILE A 451 2.64 9.23 15.28
N HIS A 452 3.54 9.85 16.02
CA HIS A 452 3.34 11.16 16.66
C HIS A 452 4.15 12.25 15.98
N THR A 453 3.68 13.49 16.03
CA THR A 453 4.41 14.66 15.51
C THR A 453 4.22 15.87 16.41
N ALA A 454 5.30 16.56 16.75
CA ALA A 454 5.32 17.64 17.72
C ALA A 454 4.50 18.85 17.23
N GLY A 455 3.73 19.47 18.15
CA GLY A 455 2.82 20.57 17.85
C GLY A 455 1.46 20.14 17.29
N PHE A 456 1.16 18.83 17.33
CA PHE A 456 -0.12 18.24 16.93
C PHE A 456 -0.64 17.33 18.05
N PRO A 457 -1.09 17.92 19.15
CA PRO A 457 -1.50 17.14 20.33
C PRO A 457 -2.61 16.15 19.97
N ASN A 458 -2.55 14.94 20.54
CA ASN A 458 -3.56 13.92 20.35
C ASN A 458 -3.80 13.48 18.90
N LEU A 459 -2.86 13.79 17.98
CA LEU A 459 -2.88 13.31 16.60
C LEU A 459 -2.00 12.07 16.47
N PHE A 460 -2.53 11.05 15.83
CA PHE A 460 -1.80 9.83 15.51
C PHE A 460 -1.84 9.56 13.99
N ILE A 461 -0.73 9.17 13.42
CA ILE A 461 -0.59 8.82 12.00
C ILE A 461 -0.30 7.33 11.91
N MET A 462 -1.04 6.59 11.10
CA MET A 462 -0.84 5.14 10.92
C MET A 462 -0.41 4.78 9.50
N GLY A 463 0.47 3.78 9.40
CA GLY A 463 0.92 3.25 8.12
C GLY A 463 1.77 4.21 7.29
N GLY A 464 2.21 5.32 7.91
CA GLY A 464 2.97 6.38 7.27
C GLY A 464 4.49 6.13 7.22
N TYR A 465 5.21 7.20 6.91
CA TYR A 465 6.66 7.21 6.88
C TYR A 465 7.28 7.03 8.27
N GLN A 466 8.55 6.67 8.31
CA GLN A 466 9.35 6.47 9.54
C GLN A 466 8.87 5.31 10.43
N ALA A 467 7.84 4.57 10.02
CA ALA A 467 7.47 3.29 10.61
C ALA A 467 8.32 2.15 10.02
N SER A 468 8.39 1.01 10.71
CA SER A 468 9.10 -0.15 10.20
C SER A 468 8.21 -0.93 9.21
N PHE A 469 8.48 -0.75 7.93
CA PHE A 469 7.82 -1.54 6.90
C PHE A 469 8.55 -2.87 6.73
N GLN A 470 7.87 -3.96 7.12
CA GLN A 470 8.32 -5.32 6.83
C GLN A 470 7.39 -5.97 5.80
N PHE A 471 7.59 -7.24 5.53
CA PHE A 471 6.82 -8.01 4.56
C PHE A 471 5.31 -8.09 4.84
N ASN A 472 4.86 -7.70 6.04
CA ASN A 472 3.45 -7.71 6.43
C ASN A 472 3.00 -6.34 6.99
N LEU A 473 2.19 -5.63 6.21
CA LEU A 473 1.66 -4.32 6.60
C LEU A 473 0.68 -4.42 7.79
N THR A 474 -0.17 -5.44 7.81
CA THR A 474 -1.20 -5.58 8.86
C THR A 474 -0.60 -5.82 10.24
N GLU A 475 0.56 -6.49 10.31
CA GLU A 475 1.31 -6.64 11.55
C GLU A 475 1.81 -5.30 12.10
N MET A 476 2.37 -4.46 11.24
CA MET A 476 2.80 -3.11 11.62
C MET A 476 1.60 -2.28 12.11
N LEU A 477 0.49 -2.32 11.39
CA LEU A 477 -0.73 -1.59 11.78
C LEU A 477 -1.29 -2.08 13.11
N GLN A 478 -1.20 -3.37 13.39
CA GLN A 478 -1.62 -3.93 14.67
C GLN A 478 -0.75 -3.42 15.81
N THR A 479 0.59 -3.43 15.66
CA THR A 479 1.48 -2.91 16.71
C THR A 479 1.33 -1.40 16.92
N GLN A 480 1.08 -0.64 15.86
CA GLN A 480 0.75 0.79 15.97
C GLN A 480 -0.59 1.00 16.68
N GLY A 481 -1.61 0.19 16.37
CA GLY A 481 -2.91 0.24 17.02
C GLY A 481 -2.83 -0.07 18.52
N ASP A 482 -2.05 -1.08 18.90
CA ASP A 482 -1.78 -1.42 20.29
C ASP A 482 -1.09 -0.25 21.02
N HIS A 483 -0.05 0.34 20.41
CA HIS A 483 0.65 1.51 20.96
C HIS A 483 -0.28 2.71 21.16
N ILE A 484 -1.09 3.06 20.15
CA ILE A 484 -2.03 4.18 20.20
C ILE A 484 -3.08 3.95 21.31
N ALA A 485 -3.63 2.75 21.40
CA ALA A 485 -4.63 2.42 22.40
C ALA A 485 -4.05 2.50 23.83
N GLU A 486 -2.80 2.08 24.03
CA GLU A 486 -2.11 2.24 25.33
C GLU A 486 -1.82 3.70 25.66
N CYS A 487 -1.41 4.53 24.68
CA CYS A 487 -1.22 5.97 24.90
C CYS A 487 -2.53 6.67 25.29
N ILE A 488 -3.63 6.38 24.61
CA ILE A 488 -4.95 6.96 24.93
C ILE A 488 -5.42 6.51 26.33
N ASP A 489 -5.26 5.23 26.65
CA ASP A 489 -5.61 4.71 27.96
C ASP A 489 -4.77 5.34 29.09
N HIS A 490 -3.48 5.57 28.85
CA HIS A 490 -2.60 6.28 29.79
C HIS A 490 -3.08 7.70 30.05
N VAL A 491 -3.42 8.46 29.00
CA VAL A 491 -3.95 9.84 29.13
C VAL A 491 -5.22 9.84 29.98
N ARG A 492 -6.18 8.92 29.71
CA ARG A 492 -7.43 8.79 30.45
C ARG A 492 -7.18 8.43 31.92
N SER A 493 -6.41 7.38 32.15
CA SER A 493 -6.22 6.80 33.49
C SER A 493 -5.48 7.72 34.46
N ASN A 494 -4.64 8.63 33.92
CA ASN A 494 -3.86 9.59 34.71
C ASN A 494 -4.48 10.99 34.76
N GLY A 495 -5.69 11.18 34.24
CA GLY A 495 -6.40 12.46 34.28
C GLY A 495 -5.82 13.56 33.40
N HIS A 496 -5.02 13.17 32.40
CA HIS A 496 -4.55 14.06 31.36
C HIS A 496 -5.64 14.31 30.31
N HIS A 497 -5.48 15.36 29.52
CA HIS A 497 -6.36 15.68 28.40
C HIS A 497 -5.60 15.70 27.07
N THR A 498 -4.34 16.13 27.10
CA THR A 498 -3.50 16.21 25.90
C THR A 498 -2.23 15.39 26.06
N LEU A 499 -1.78 14.85 24.92
CA LEU A 499 -0.51 14.17 24.72
C LEU A 499 0.10 14.77 23.45
N ASP A 500 1.22 15.48 23.58
CA ASP A 500 1.98 16.04 22.46
C ASP A 500 3.42 15.59 22.60
N VAL A 501 4.01 15.06 21.52
CA VAL A 501 5.39 14.57 21.58
C VAL A 501 6.36 15.73 21.74
N THR A 502 7.43 15.53 22.52
CA THR A 502 8.49 16.53 22.69
C THR A 502 9.34 16.64 21.40
N ASP A 503 9.90 17.82 21.14
CA ASP A 503 10.80 18.04 20.02
C ASP A 503 12.04 17.14 20.11
N GLU A 504 12.52 16.84 21.33
CA GLU A 504 13.66 15.97 21.60
C GLU A 504 13.37 14.51 21.24
N ALA A 505 12.19 14.00 21.59
CA ALA A 505 11.80 12.63 21.26
C ALA A 505 11.54 12.46 19.76
N GLU A 506 10.92 13.46 19.12
CA GLU A 506 10.75 13.49 17.67
C GLU A 506 12.11 13.49 16.95
N GLU A 507 13.05 14.36 17.36
CA GLU A 507 14.40 14.44 16.78
C GLU A 507 15.20 13.14 16.99
N TRP A 508 15.11 12.54 18.17
CA TRP A 508 15.75 11.25 18.44
C TRP A 508 15.35 10.20 17.42
N TRP A 509 14.05 10.08 17.15
CA TRP A 509 13.57 9.10 16.17
C TRP A 509 13.98 9.43 14.73
N VAL A 510 13.97 10.70 14.36
CA VAL A 510 14.50 11.16 13.06
C VAL A 510 15.95 10.71 12.89
N GLN A 511 16.79 10.85 13.92
CA GLN A 511 18.18 10.41 13.87
C GLN A 511 18.32 8.88 13.80
N GLU A 512 17.47 8.12 14.47
CA GLU A 512 17.42 6.66 14.35
C GLU A 512 17.02 6.22 12.92
N VAL A 513 16.07 6.88 12.28
CA VAL A 513 15.71 6.62 10.88
C VAL A 513 16.90 6.91 9.95
N ILE A 514 17.57 8.04 10.13
CA ILE A 514 18.76 8.43 9.34
C ILE A 514 19.89 7.44 9.51
N LYS A 515 20.16 7.00 10.73
CA LYS A 515 21.22 6.04 11.10
C LYS A 515 21.01 4.68 10.43
N HIS A 516 19.76 4.23 10.37
CA HIS A 516 19.42 2.92 9.79
C HIS A 516 19.07 2.98 8.31
N ARG A 517 19.11 4.15 7.68
CA ARG A 517 18.93 4.27 6.24
C ARG A 517 20.04 3.51 5.52
N GLY A 518 19.67 2.56 4.64
CA GLY A 518 20.64 1.81 3.84
C GLY A 518 21.49 2.72 2.95
N LYS A 519 22.70 2.26 2.62
CA LYS A 519 23.62 2.98 1.71
C LYS A 519 23.23 2.90 0.23
N THR A 520 22.31 2.01 -0.13
CA THR A 520 21.86 1.84 -1.52
C THR A 520 20.94 3.00 -1.91
N ASN A 521 21.45 3.83 -2.80
CA ASN A 521 20.64 4.87 -3.42
C ASN A 521 19.78 4.23 -4.53
N ARG A 522 18.60 3.73 -4.17
CA ARG A 522 17.67 3.11 -5.13
C ARG A 522 17.28 4.06 -6.27
N SER A 523 17.39 5.37 -6.09
CA SER A 523 17.15 6.33 -7.14
C SER A 523 18.21 6.32 -8.24
N GLU A 524 19.45 5.88 -7.93
CA GLU A 524 20.51 5.73 -8.92
C GLU A 524 20.42 4.42 -9.71
N GLU A 525 19.87 3.36 -9.10
CA GLU A 525 19.79 2.03 -9.72
C GLU A 525 18.44 1.77 -10.39
N CYS A 526 17.37 2.40 -9.90
CA CYS A 526 16.00 2.15 -10.33
C CYS A 526 15.46 3.28 -11.22
N THR A 527 14.51 2.97 -12.10
CA THR A 527 13.69 3.97 -12.78
C THR A 527 12.67 4.57 -11.79
N PRO A 528 12.12 5.78 -12.06
CA PRO A 528 11.08 6.38 -11.24
C PRO A 528 9.92 5.42 -10.92
N GLY A 529 9.49 5.40 -9.68
CA GLY A 529 8.39 4.60 -9.17
C GLY A 529 8.13 4.89 -7.70
N TYR A 530 7.05 4.36 -7.15
CA TYR A 530 6.64 4.68 -5.78
C TYR A 530 7.62 4.19 -4.69
N TYR A 531 8.52 3.25 -4.98
CA TYR A 531 9.57 2.82 -4.04
C TYR A 531 10.76 3.78 -3.93
N ASN A 532 10.89 4.71 -4.87
CA ASN A 532 11.97 5.71 -4.88
C ASN A 532 11.45 7.13 -5.12
N PHE A 533 10.23 7.42 -4.63
CA PHE A 533 9.60 8.73 -4.67
C PHE A 533 9.52 9.31 -6.10
N GLU A 534 9.18 8.46 -7.06
CA GLU A 534 9.12 8.76 -8.48
C GLU A 534 10.43 9.35 -9.03
N GLY A 535 11.56 9.01 -8.38
CA GLY A 535 12.89 9.51 -8.72
C GLY A 535 13.18 10.91 -8.18
N ASN A 536 12.29 11.50 -7.39
CA ASN A 536 12.53 12.78 -6.74
C ASN A 536 13.61 12.65 -5.66
N GLU A 537 14.32 13.75 -5.42
CA GLU A 537 15.30 13.81 -4.35
C GLU A 537 14.63 13.63 -2.99
N GLN A 538 15.17 12.70 -2.20
CA GLN A 538 14.67 12.40 -0.86
C GLN A 538 15.61 12.94 0.19
N ARG A 539 15.06 13.50 1.24
CA ARG A 539 15.83 13.81 2.44
C ARG A 539 16.18 12.51 3.18
N ARG A 540 17.21 12.56 4.00
CA ARG A 540 17.71 11.36 4.67
C ARG A 540 16.69 10.75 5.65
N GLN A 541 15.80 11.54 6.20
CA GLN A 541 14.73 11.12 7.11
C GLN A 541 13.45 10.65 6.40
N ASP A 542 13.29 10.94 5.09
CA ASP A 542 12.13 10.47 4.34
C ASP A 542 12.23 8.98 4.06
N GLY A 543 11.20 8.26 4.35
CA GLY A 543 11.15 6.81 4.13
C GLY A 543 10.88 6.02 5.41
N ASN A 544 11.09 4.70 5.31
CA ASN A 544 10.79 3.78 6.40
C ASN A 544 12.00 3.59 7.33
N TYR A 545 11.71 3.25 8.58
CA TYR A 545 12.72 2.80 9.52
C TYR A 545 13.25 1.40 9.13
N ASN A 546 14.55 1.28 8.89
CA ASN A 546 15.20 0.05 8.43
C ASN A 546 16.03 -0.66 9.51
N GLY A 547 15.89 -0.29 10.78
CA GLY A 547 16.58 -0.93 11.91
C GLY A 547 16.04 -2.32 12.28
N GLY A 548 14.92 -2.72 11.66
CA GLY A 548 14.27 -4.01 11.88
C GLY A 548 13.00 -3.91 12.72
N PHE A 549 12.10 -4.88 12.51
CA PHE A 549 10.78 -4.86 13.16
C PHE A 549 10.87 -5.02 14.68
N ARG A 550 11.74 -5.92 15.15
CA ARG A 550 11.94 -6.13 16.59
C ARG A 550 12.38 -4.85 17.28
N GLN A 551 13.40 -4.15 16.76
CA GLN A 551 13.87 -2.91 17.34
C GLN A 551 12.79 -1.82 17.30
N TYR A 552 11.99 -1.76 16.23
CA TYR A 552 10.84 -0.87 16.14
C TYR A 552 9.80 -1.16 17.24
N PHE A 553 9.49 -2.44 17.45
CA PHE A 553 8.56 -2.87 18.49
C PHE A 553 9.09 -2.57 19.92
N GLU A 554 10.38 -2.86 20.15
CA GLU A 554 11.04 -2.53 21.41
C GLU A 554 11.05 -1.02 21.68
N SER A 555 11.34 -0.20 20.65
CA SER A 555 11.27 1.27 20.76
C SER A 555 9.87 1.78 21.11
N GLN A 556 8.80 1.14 20.60
CA GLN A 556 7.44 1.49 21.04
C GLN A 556 7.23 1.22 22.53
N GLY A 557 7.75 0.10 23.05
CA GLY A 557 7.73 -0.24 24.46
C GLY A 557 8.47 0.80 25.31
N GLU A 558 9.73 1.11 24.94
CA GLU A 558 10.55 2.10 25.63
C GLU A 558 9.92 3.49 25.67
N VAL A 559 9.28 3.92 24.58
CA VAL A 559 8.57 5.21 24.53
C VAL A 559 7.39 5.22 25.50
N ARG A 560 6.63 4.12 25.59
CA ARG A 560 5.51 4.01 26.53
C ARG A 560 5.95 3.94 28.01
N GLU A 561 7.06 3.28 28.29
CA GLU A 561 7.63 3.23 29.65
C GLU A 561 8.08 4.61 30.13
N LYS A 562 8.38 5.54 29.21
CA LYS A 562 8.90 6.88 29.49
C LYS A 562 7.97 7.98 28.98
N MET A 563 6.65 7.83 29.23
CA MET A 563 5.65 8.78 28.72
C MET A 563 5.95 10.22 29.12
N GLU A 564 6.31 10.45 30.38
CA GLU A 564 6.60 11.79 30.92
C GLU A 564 7.88 12.44 30.34
N GLU A 565 8.78 11.63 29.80
CA GLU A 565 10.01 12.12 29.15
C GLU A 565 9.78 12.42 27.66
N ASN A 566 8.93 11.62 27.01
CA ASN A 566 8.71 11.70 25.59
C ASN A 566 7.54 12.59 25.17
N PHE A 567 6.64 12.91 26.10
CA PHE A 567 5.43 13.68 25.80
C PHE A 567 5.17 14.80 26.80
N HIS A 568 4.67 15.90 26.29
CA HIS A 568 4.01 16.94 27.07
C HIS A 568 2.60 16.47 27.41
N LEU A 569 2.39 16.02 28.64
CA LEU A 569 1.10 15.60 29.16
C LEU A 569 0.49 16.74 29.95
N ALA A 570 -0.75 17.12 29.67
CA ALA A 570 -1.42 18.19 30.38
C ALA A 570 -2.88 17.85 30.71
N PRO A 571 -3.40 18.28 31.88
CA PRO A 571 -4.81 18.19 32.18
C PRO A 571 -5.61 19.15 31.29
N LYS A 572 -6.93 18.99 31.25
CA LYS A 572 -7.80 19.92 30.54
C LYS A 572 -7.64 21.32 31.17
N GLN A 573 -7.41 22.32 30.32
CA GLN A 573 -7.40 23.72 30.77
C GLN A 573 -8.82 24.11 31.22
N SER A 574 -8.88 24.79 32.36
CA SER A 574 -10.14 25.22 33.01
C SER A 574 -10.79 26.41 32.29
#